data_03257268268a7e4acf5669af84f625a4
#
_entry.id   03257268268a7e4acf5669af84f625a4
#
_cell.length_a   1.000
_cell.length_b   1.000
_cell.length_c   1.000
_cell.angle_alpha   90.00
_cell.angle_beta   90.00
_cell.angle_gamma   90.00
#
_symmetry.space_group_name_H-M   'P 1'
#
loop_
_entity.id
_entity.type
_entity.pdbx_description
1 polymer ?
#
loop_
_entity_poly.entity_id
_entity_poly.type
_entity_poly.pdbx_seq_one_letter_code
_entity_poly.pdbx_strand_id
1 'polypeptide(L)'
;MKKIEAVVDTCFLQKLSSEGKNPENIKKILSELNYIPVAHPYLIQHELSLFSYFNQMIKEGYIHQVSYSDFLKDNYDRQQYEAYFSLLYEDMRLALEARGGAKKISPLELKRGQTIYNTHRQGSSLGDVHLMLMASFLHMPLILTEDSDIELLRSIARRRMSIGTYTLQIYNALDLLKQVAEKTDSSISKNELLQILNEIKERAHRSEIKTIWNEHHSQ
;
A
#
# COMPACT_ATOMS: atom_id res chain seq x y z
N MET A 1 13.43 -2.54 -18.20
CA MET A 1 11.96 -2.45 -17.97
C MET A 1 11.58 -1.05 -17.50
N LYS A 2 10.34 -0.59 -17.78
CA LYS A 2 9.83 0.71 -17.26
C LYS A 2 9.60 0.59 -15.76
N LYS A 3 10.06 1.56 -14.98
CA LYS A 3 9.77 1.63 -13.55
C LYS A 3 8.29 1.96 -13.34
N ILE A 4 7.66 1.32 -12.35
CA ILE A 4 6.24 1.48 -12.00
C ILE A 4 6.15 2.08 -10.60
N GLU A 5 5.51 3.23 -10.48
CA GLU A 5 5.22 3.82 -9.19
C GLU A 5 4.11 3.04 -8.49
N ALA A 6 4.35 2.72 -7.22
CA ALA A 6 3.44 1.97 -6.37
C ALA A 6 3.19 2.74 -5.07
N VAL A 7 1.94 3.03 -4.79
CA VAL A 7 1.55 3.58 -3.48
C VAL A 7 1.79 2.51 -2.43
N VAL A 8 2.53 2.84 -1.37
CA VAL A 8 2.89 1.88 -0.32
C VAL A 8 2.21 2.21 1.00
N ASP A 9 1.72 1.17 1.64
CA ASP A 9 1.16 1.22 2.98
C ASP A 9 2.21 0.84 4.04
N THR A 10 2.04 1.37 5.24
CA THR A 10 2.91 1.11 6.39
C THR A 10 2.92 -0.37 6.76
N CYS A 11 1.76 -1.03 6.78
CA CYS A 11 1.65 -2.45 7.13
C CYS A 11 2.39 -3.35 6.13
N PHE A 12 2.36 -3.03 4.83
CA PHE A 12 3.13 -3.72 3.80
C PHE A 12 4.64 -3.57 4.03
N LEU A 13 5.10 -2.33 4.24
CA LEU A 13 6.53 -2.06 4.48
C LEU A 13 7.03 -2.76 5.75
N GLN A 14 6.24 -2.76 6.82
CA GLN A 14 6.54 -3.50 8.06
C GLN A 14 6.63 -4.99 7.82
N LYS A 15 5.66 -5.57 7.11
CA LYS A 15 5.65 -7.00 6.76
C LYS A 15 6.90 -7.37 5.98
N LEU A 16 7.17 -6.68 4.88
CA LEU A 16 8.29 -7.00 3.99
C LEU A 16 9.66 -6.79 4.67
N SER A 17 9.78 -5.80 5.58
CA SER A 17 10.97 -5.59 6.40
C SER A 17 11.10 -6.54 7.58
N SER A 18 10.21 -7.50 7.73
CA SER A 18 10.17 -8.36 8.93
C SER A 18 10.08 -7.54 10.24
N GLU A 19 9.14 -6.58 10.27
CA GLU A 19 8.95 -5.65 11.41
C GLU A 19 10.22 -4.82 11.71
N GLY A 20 10.94 -4.41 10.67
CA GLY A 20 12.16 -3.61 10.76
C GLY A 20 13.44 -4.40 11.06
N LYS A 21 13.38 -5.72 11.18
CA LYS A 21 14.57 -6.56 11.40
C LYS A 21 15.46 -6.66 10.16
N ASN A 22 14.85 -6.62 8.97
CA ASN A 22 15.55 -6.69 7.70
C ASN A 22 14.96 -5.71 6.66
N PRO A 23 15.21 -4.39 6.79
CA PRO A 23 14.68 -3.38 5.87
C PRO A 23 15.17 -3.55 4.43
N GLU A 24 16.32 -4.19 4.22
CA GLU A 24 16.88 -4.44 2.88
C GLU A 24 15.99 -5.36 2.02
N ASN A 25 15.12 -6.16 2.62
CA ASN A 25 14.14 -6.95 1.87
C ASN A 25 13.22 -6.06 1.01
N ILE A 26 12.85 -4.86 1.52
CA ILE A 26 12.07 -3.88 0.77
C ILE A 26 12.81 -3.50 -0.50
N LYS A 27 14.08 -3.09 -0.37
CA LYS A 27 14.90 -2.67 -1.50
C LYS A 27 15.08 -3.81 -2.52
N LYS A 28 15.39 -5.01 -2.06
CA LYS A 28 15.59 -6.18 -2.91
C LYS A 28 14.34 -6.51 -3.73
N ILE A 29 13.21 -6.72 -3.07
CA ILE A 29 11.98 -7.17 -3.74
C ILE A 29 11.43 -6.09 -4.68
N LEU A 30 11.32 -4.83 -4.23
CA LEU A 30 10.78 -3.78 -5.07
C LEU A 30 11.69 -3.44 -6.25
N SER A 31 13.02 -3.44 -6.06
CA SER A 31 13.97 -3.21 -7.16
C SER A 31 13.92 -4.35 -8.18
N GLU A 32 13.81 -5.61 -7.73
CA GLU A 32 13.70 -6.77 -8.60
C GLU A 32 12.48 -6.67 -9.54
N LEU A 33 11.35 -6.16 -9.02
CA LEU A 33 10.11 -5.96 -9.76
C LEU A 33 10.01 -4.61 -10.48
N ASN A 34 11.05 -3.75 -10.37
CA ASN A 34 11.06 -2.39 -10.90
C ASN A 34 9.94 -1.50 -10.33
N TYR A 35 9.56 -1.69 -9.08
CA TYR A 35 8.60 -0.86 -8.38
C TYR A 35 9.30 0.27 -7.62
N ILE A 36 8.74 1.48 -7.75
CA ILE A 36 9.15 2.66 -6.98
C ILE A 36 8.14 2.88 -5.88
N PRO A 37 8.49 2.69 -4.61
CA PRO A 37 7.57 2.95 -3.50
C PRO A 37 7.32 4.45 -3.35
N VAL A 38 6.04 4.84 -3.33
CA VAL A 38 5.59 6.23 -3.14
C VAL A 38 4.71 6.29 -1.90
N ALA A 39 5.07 7.11 -0.93
CA ALA A 39 4.35 7.24 0.33
C ALA A 39 3.45 8.49 0.34
N HIS A 40 2.23 8.30 0.84
CA HIS A 40 1.26 9.38 1.04
C HIS A 40 1.70 10.31 2.19
N PRO A 41 1.50 11.65 2.08
CA PRO A 41 1.89 12.61 3.13
C PRO A 41 1.30 12.28 4.51
N TYR A 42 0.05 11.84 4.55
CA TYR A 42 -0.62 11.41 5.78
C TYR A 42 0.11 10.24 6.46
N LEU A 43 0.49 9.19 5.70
CA LEU A 43 1.21 8.05 6.26
C LEU A 43 2.61 8.44 6.73
N ILE A 44 3.30 9.32 6.01
CA ILE A 44 4.61 9.83 6.44
C ILE A 44 4.47 10.53 7.79
N GLN A 45 3.49 11.40 7.93
CA GLN A 45 3.29 12.19 9.13
C GLN A 45 2.86 11.36 10.34
N HIS A 46 1.97 10.39 10.16
CA HIS A 46 1.28 9.74 11.27
C HIS A 46 1.78 8.31 11.57
N GLU A 47 2.46 7.68 10.62
CA GLU A 47 2.83 6.27 10.72
C GLU A 47 4.31 6.02 10.43
N LEU A 48 4.78 6.31 9.21
CA LEU A 48 6.16 5.99 8.80
C LEU A 48 7.21 6.73 9.61
N SER A 49 6.92 7.96 10.04
CA SER A 49 7.83 8.75 10.89
C SER A 49 8.10 8.12 12.25
N LEU A 50 7.29 7.19 12.70
CA LEU A 50 7.48 6.46 13.95
C LEU A 50 8.62 5.42 13.87
N PHE A 51 9.08 5.09 12.66
CA PHE A 51 10.09 4.07 12.41
C PHE A 51 11.36 4.68 11.81
N SER A 52 12.47 4.61 12.55
CA SER A 52 13.74 5.22 12.13
C SER A 52 14.26 4.70 10.78
N TYR A 53 14.08 3.40 10.48
CA TYR A 53 14.50 2.80 9.22
C TYR A 53 13.68 3.28 8.01
N PHE A 54 12.38 3.57 8.15
CA PHE A 54 11.60 4.18 7.08
C PHE A 54 11.99 5.64 6.86
N ASN A 55 12.23 6.39 7.95
CA ASN A 55 12.75 7.76 7.87
C ASN A 55 14.08 7.82 7.10
N GLN A 56 14.96 6.84 7.31
CA GLN A 56 16.20 6.74 6.57
C GLN A 56 15.94 6.47 5.09
N MET A 57 15.09 5.51 4.74
CA MET A 57 14.73 5.21 3.35
C MET A 57 14.10 6.41 2.62
N ILE A 58 13.30 7.21 3.32
CA ILE A 58 12.73 8.45 2.77
C ILE A 58 13.85 9.48 2.54
N LYS A 59 14.76 9.67 3.51
CA LYS A 59 15.90 10.60 3.37
C LYS A 59 16.87 10.21 2.25
N GLU A 60 17.06 8.91 2.06
CA GLU A 60 17.88 8.36 0.97
C GLU A 60 17.16 8.46 -0.40
N GLY A 61 15.90 8.87 -0.44
CA GLY A 61 15.10 8.96 -1.66
C GLY A 61 14.66 7.61 -2.22
N TYR A 62 14.79 6.54 -1.43
CA TYR A 62 14.32 5.22 -1.85
C TYR A 62 12.79 5.12 -1.79
N ILE A 63 12.18 5.57 -0.68
CA ILE A 63 10.74 5.78 -0.62
C ILE A 63 10.48 7.21 -1.05
N HIS A 64 9.84 7.37 -2.20
CA HIS A 64 9.47 8.68 -2.72
C HIS A 64 8.34 9.26 -1.88
N GLN A 65 8.49 10.51 -1.50
CA GLN A 65 7.43 11.26 -0.84
C GLN A 65 6.79 12.22 -1.84
N VAL A 66 5.48 12.29 -1.82
CA VAL A 66 4.71 13.31 -2.51
C VAL A 66 4.10 14.27 -1.50
N SER A 67 3.84 15.48 -1.92
CA SER A 67 3.11 16.47 -1.12
C SER A 67 1.66 16.57 -1.60
N TYR A 68 0.77 17.12 -0.80
CA TYR A 68 -0.60 17.36 -1.24
C TYR A 68 -0.67 18.27 -2.47
N SER A 69 0.26 19.21 -2.64
CA SER A 69 0.34 20.08 -3.84
C SER A 69 0.73 19.34 -5.12
N ASP A 70 1.26 18.11 -5.02
CA ASP A 70 1.61 17.32 -6.20
C ASP A 70 0.37 16.73 -6.89
N PHE A 71 -0.73 16.53 -6.17
CA PHE A 71 -1.98 15.98 -6.70
C PHE A 71 -3.24 16.81 -6.41
N LEU A 72 -3.18 17.83 -5.55
CA LEU A 72 -4.24 18.80 -5.31
C LEU A 72 -3.79 20.18 -5.82
N LYS A 73 -3.91 20.38 -7.12
CA LYS A 73 -3.34 21.54 -7.84
C LYS A 73 -4.03 22.86 -7.51
N ASP A 74 -5.32 22.79 -7.20
CA ASP A 74 -6.14 23.96 -6.93
C ASP A 74 -7.20 23.71 -5.84
N ASN A 75 -8.07 24.68 -5.59
CA ASN A 75 -9.13 24.58 -4.62
C ASN A 75 -10.22 23.57 -5.02
N TYR A 76 -10.43 23.37 -6.33
CA TYR A 76 -11.40 22.41 -6.82
C TYR A 76 -10.94 20.98 -6.53
N ASP A 77 -9.68 20.66 -6.82
CA ASP A 77 -9.08 19.36 -6.46
C ASP A 77 -9.18 19.08 -4.97
N ARG A 78 -8.90 20.09 -4.13
CA ARG A 78 -9.02 19.97 -2.67
C ARG A 78 -10.45 19.67 -2.23
N GLN A 79 -11.42 20.42 -2.73
CA GLN A 79 -12.84 20.19 -2.41
C GLN A 79 -13.31 18.81 -2.87
N GLN A 80 -12.90 18.38 -4.06
CA GLN A 80 -13.20 17.04 -4.55
C GLN A 80 -12.56 15.97 -3.66
N TYR A 81 -11.29 16.12 -3.30
CA TYR A 81 -10.60 15.18 -2.43
C TYR A 81 -11.28 15.03 -1.08
N GLU A 82 -11.64 16.15 -0.43
CA GLU A 82 -12.34 16.17 0.86
C GLU A 82 -13.74 15.54 0.78
N ALA A 83 -14.47 15.84 -0.29
CA ALA A 83 -15.78 15.25 -0.54
C ALA A 83 -15.69 13.73 -0.76
N TYR A 84 -14.76 13.28 -1.60
CA TYR A 84 -14.53 11.85 -1.83
C TYR A 84 -14.02 11.15 -0.57
N PHE A 85 -13.13 11.80 0.19
CA PHE A 85 -12.65 11.23 1.45
C PHE A 85 -13.80 10.91 2.39
N SER A 86 -14.67 11.88 2.65
CA SER A 86 -15.83 11.73 3.53
C SER A 86 -16.79 10.65 3.02
N LEU A 87 -17.05 10.63 1.71
CA LEU A 87 -17.93 9.67 1.07
C LEU A 87 -17.36 8.23 1.15
N LEU A 88 -16.10 8.03 0.79
CA LEU A 88 -15.47 6.72 0.79
C LEU A 88 -15.33 6.16 2.21
N TYR A 89 -14.97 7.02 3.17
CA TYR A 89 -14.84 6.63 4.57
C TYR A 89 -16.17 6.15 5.13
N GLU A 90 -17.25 6.91 4.90
CA GLU A 90 -18.58 6.57 5.41
C GLU A 90 -19.15 5.31 4.74
N ASP A 91 -19.03 5.19 3.42
CA ASP A 91 -19.47 3.99 2.69
C ASP A 91 -18.68 2.74 3.15
N MET A 92 -17.38 2.87 3.43
CA MET A 92 -16.56 1.78 3.96
C MET A 92 -17.02 1.40 5.38
N ARG A 93 -17.27 2.38 6.24
CA ARG A 93 -17.81 2.17 7.60
C ARG A 93 -19.09 1.37 7.57
N LEU A 94 -20.07 1.83 6.77
CA LEU A 94 -21.37 1.17 6.63
C LEU A 94 -21.24 -0.25 6.05
N ALA A 95 -20.36 -0.44 5.07
CA ALA A 95 -20.15 -1.75 4.46
C ALA A 95 -19.50 -2.75 5.45
N LEU A 96 -18.57 -2.31 6.27
CA LEU A 96 -17.95 -3.14 7.32
C LEU A 96 -18.96 -3.47 8.44
N GLU A 97 -19.79 -2.50 8.83
CA GLU A 97 -20.87 -2.73 9.78
C GLU A 97 -21.88 -3.77 9.26
N ALA A 98 -22.30 -3.63 8.01
CA ALA A 98 -23.22 -4.57 7.37
C ALA A 98 -22.66 -6.00 7.24
N ARG A 99 -21.34 -6.16 7.12
CA ARG A 99 -20.69 -7.48 7.10
C ARG A 99 -20.68 -8.18 8.46
N GLY A 100 -20.93 -7.45 9.56
CA GLY A 100 -20.89 -8.02 10.91
C GLY A 100 -19.52 -8.50 11.38
N GLY A 101 -18.43 -8.05 10.73
CA GLY A 101 -17.06 -8.42 11.07
C GLY A 101 -16.55 -7.82 12.38
N ALA A 102 -15.37 -8.27 12.81
CA ALA A 102 -14.72 -7.78 14.02
C ALA A 102 -14.25 -6.32 13.90
N LYS A 103 -13.89 -5.87 12.70
CA LYS A 103 -13.43 -4.50 12.43
C LYS A 103 -14.62 -3.56 12.38
N LYS A 104 -14.66 -2.62 13.31
CA LYS A 104 -15.66 -1.55 13.34
C LYS A 104 -14.96 -0.22 13.25
N ILE A 105 -15.43 0.64 12.37
CA ILE A 105 -14.91 1.99 12.18
C ILE A 105 -15.94 2.97 12.76
N SER A 106 -15.50 3.91 13.61
CA SER A 106 -16.35 4.96 14.15
C SER A 106 -16.66 6.01 13.09
N PRO A 107 -17.79 6.73 13.16
CA PRO A 107 -18.07 7.86 12.29
C PRO A 107 -16.93 8.88 12.26
N LEU A 108 -16.74 9.54 11.12
CA LEU A 108 -15.75 10.59 10.98
C LEU A 108 -16.23 11.87 11.68
N GLU A 109 -15.79 12.05 12.92
CA GLU A 109 -16.05 13.25 13.69
C GLU A 109 -14.77 14.08 13.77
N LEU A 110 -14.77 15.24 13.13
CA LEU A 110 -13.68 16.20 13.19
C LEU A 110 -13.95 17.22 14.29
N LYS A 111 -13.07 17.31 15.27
CA LYS A 111 -13.10 18.33 16.31
C LYS A 111 -12.71 19.70 15.74
N ARG A 112 -13.01 20.78 16.47
CA ARG A 112 -12.58 22.12 16.07
C ARG A 112 -11.07 22.18 15.80
N GLY A 113 -10.68 22.64 14.62
CA GLY A 113 -9.29 22.71 14.15
C GLY A 113 -8.72 21.41 13.59
N GLN A 114 -9.50 20.33 13.58
CA GLN A 114 -9.11 19.11 12.89
C GLN A 114 -9.62 19.13 11.44
N THR A 115 -8.83 18.51 10.58
CA THR A 115 -9.14 18.25 9.17
C THR A 115 -8.85 16.78 8.88
N ILE A 116 -9.27 16.29 7.72
CA ILE A 116 -8.89 14.94 7.27
C ILE A 116 -7.37 14.76 7.14
N TYR A 117 -6.64 15.84 6.95
CA TYR A 117 -5.18 15.84 6.75
C TYR A 117 -4.37 15.71 8.05
N ASN A 118 -4.92 16.14 9.19
CA ASN A 118 -4.24 16.17 10.48
C ASN A 118 -4.90 15.33 11.58
N THR A 119 -6.02 14.67 11.27
CA THR A 119 -6.70 13.78 12.22
C THR A 119 -6.11 12.38 12.11
N HIS A 120 -5.65 11.83 13.23
CA HIS A 120 -5.20 10.45 13.32
C HIS A 120 -6.02 9.70 14.36
N ARG A 121 -6.48 8.49 13.99
CA ARG A 121 -7.14 7.55 14.88
C ARG A 121 -6.65 6.16 14.55
N GLN A 122 -6.09 5.48 15.53
CA GLN A 122 -5.62 4.11 15.35
C GLN A 122 -6.76 3.17 14.94
N GLY A 123 -6.53 2.32 13.95
CA GLY A 123 -7.53 1.34 13.46
C GLY A 123 -8.73 1.94 12.71
N SER A 124 -8.65 3.22 12.29
CA SER A 124 -9.76 3.93 11.67
C SER A 124 -9.87 3.80 10.15
N SER A 125 -8.93 3.15 9.48
CA SER A 125 -8.82 3.11 8.01
C SER A 125 -8.74 4.49 7.32
N LEU A 126 -8.36 5.54 8.05
CA LEU A 126 -8.12 6.86 7.45
C LEU A 126 -6.97 6.80 6.44
N GLY A 127 -5.90 6.08 6.79
CA GLY A 127 -4.75 5.81 5.91
C GLY A 127 -5.18 5.15 4.61
N ASP A 128 -6.01 4.11 4.69
CA ASP A 128 -6.50 3.37 3.52
C ASP A 128 -7.25 4.27 2.52
N VAL A 129 -8.12 5.17 3.05
CA VAL A 129 -8.84 6.13 2.20
C VAL A 129 -7.88 7.12 1.54
N HIS A 130 -6.88 7.61 2.29
CA HIS A 130 -5.85 8.50 1.75
C HIS A 130 -5.04 7.80 0.64
N LEU A 131 -4.63 6.54 0.84
CA LEU A 131 -3.92 5.75 -0.18
C LEU A 131 -4.74 5.59 -1.46
N MET A 132 -6.01 5.21 -1.32
CA MET A 132 -6.93 5.02 -2.45
C MET A 132 -7.12 6.32 -3.24
N LEU A 133 -7.30 7.44 -2.55
CA LEU A 133 -7.48 8.75 -3.18
C LEU A 133 -6.21 9.19 -3.90
N MET A 134 -5.03 9.09 -3.27
CA MET A 134 -3.77 9.45 -3.92
C MET A 134 -3.54 8.61 -5.16
N ALA A 135 -3.74 7.29 -5.09
CA ALA A 135 -3.63 6.42 -6.26
C ALA A 135 -4.57 6.86 -7.39
N SER A 136 -5.79 7.28 -7.04
CA SER A 136 -6.79 7.73 -8.00
C SER A 136 -6.44 9.08 -8.63
N PHE A 137 -6.05 10.08 -7.84
CA PHE A 137 -5.72 11.43 -8.31
C PHE A 137 -4.42 11.46 -9.15
N LEU A 138 -3.45 10.62 -8.81
CA LEU A 138 -2.18 10.49 -9.55
C LEU A 138 -2.22 9.42 -10.65
N HIS A 139 -3.34 8.71 -10.82
CA HIS A 139 -3.46 7.56 -11.74
C HIS A 139 -2.35 6.52 -11.53
N MET A 140 -1.95 6.29 -10.28
CA MET A 140 -0.98 5.26 -9.94
C MET A 140 -1.59 3.87 -10.10
N PRO A 141 -0.96 2.97 -10.87
CA PRO A 141 -1.57 1.69 -11.23
C PRO A 141 -1.52 0.64 -10.12
N LEU A 142 -0.81 0.91 -9.02
CA LEU A 142 -0.48 -0.11 -8.02
C LEU A 142 -0.55 0.44 -6.59
N ILE A 143 -1.23 -0.32 -5.71
CA ILE A 143 -1.16 -0.16 -4.25
C ILE A 143 -0.53 -1.43 -3.65
N LEU A 144 0.41 -1.26 -2.72
CA LEU A 144 1.04 -2.33 -1.96
C LEU A 144 0.59 -2.24 -0.50
N THR A 145 -0.20 -3.21 -0.04
CA THR A 145 -0.78 -3.25 1.31
C THR A 145 -1.03 -4.67 1.79
N GLU A 146 -1.04 -4.87 3.11
CA GLU A 146 -1.48 -6.13 3.75
C GLU A 146 -2.95 -6.08 4.19
N ASP A 147 -3.61 -4.91 4.11
CA ASP A 147 -5.00 -4.78 4.54
C ASP A 147 -5.96 -5.31 3.48
N SER A 148 -6.68 -6.37 3.81
CA SER A 148 -7.69 -6.98 2.93
C SER A 148 -8.90 -6.08 2.68
N ASP A 149 -9.16 -5.09 3.54
CA ASP A 149 -10.29 -4.18 3.40
C ASP A 149 -10.08 -3.14 2.28
N ILE A 150 -8.85 -2.99 1.78
CA ILE A 150 -8.54 -2.11 0.64
C ILE A 150 -9.29 -2.55 -0.63
N GLU A 151 -9.57 -3.83 -0.80
CA GLU A 151 -10.37 -4.35 -1.91
C GLU A 151 -11.83 -3.91 -1.83
N LEU A 152 -12.39 -3.87 -0.62
CA LEU A 152 -13.71 -3.30 -0.39
C LEU A 152 -13.70 -1.81 -0.75
N LEU A 153 -12.70 -1.08 -0.29
CA LEU A 153 -12.55 0.35 -0.56
C LEU A 153 -12.38 0.62 -2.06
N ARG A 154 -11.60 -0.20 -2.78
CA ARG A 154 -11.46 -0.12 -4.25
C ARG A 154 -12.82 -0.31 -4.95
N SER A 155 -13.59 -1.26 -4.51
CA SER A 155 -14.92 -1.53 -5.03
C SER A 155 -15.90 -0.36 -4.80
N ILE A 156 -15.82 0.30 -3.64
CA ILE A 156 -16.59 1.50 -3.30
C ILE A 156 -16.12 2.68 -4.18
N ALA A 157 -14.82 2.92 -4.25
CA ALA A 157 -14.24 4.00 -5.04
C ALA A 157 -14.64 3.94 -6.52
N ARG A 158 -14.64 2.75 -7.13
CA ARG A 158 -15.10 2.54 -8.52
C ARG A 158 -16.55 2.93 -8.76
N ARG A 159 -17.41 2.84 -7.74
CA ARG A 159 -18.84 3.23 -7.84
C ARG A 159 -19.07 4.70 -7.59
N ARG A 160 -18.23 5.33 -6.78
CA ARG A 160 -18.42 6.69 -6.29
C ARG A 160 -17.59 7.75 -7.01
N MET A 161 -16.47 7.33 -7.58
CA MET A 161 -15.55 8.23 -8.27
C MET A 161 -15.55 7.89 -9.75
N SER A 162 -15.48 8.93 -10.58
CA SER A 162 -15.13 8.76 -12.00
C SER A 162 -13.62 8.48 -12.10
N ILE A 163 -13.18 7.39 -11.48
CA ILE A 163 -11.83 6.89 -11.66
C ILE A 163 -11.74 6.45 -13.11
N GLY A 164 -10.94 7.15 -13.90
CA GLY A 164 -10.84 6.91 -15.32
C GLY A 164 -10.65 5.42 -15.73
N THR A 165 -10.20 5.18 -16.94
CA THR A 165 -10.05 3.82 -17.51
C THR A 165 -8.82 3.06 -17.00
N TYR A 166 -8.05 3.61 -16.04
CA TYR A 166 -6.85 2.94 -15.54
C TYR A 166 -7.20 1.76 -14.62
N THR A 167 -6.42 0.69 -14.72
CA THR A 167 -6.59 -0.48 -13.86
C THR A 167 -5.72 -0.35 -12.62
N LEU A 168 -6.34 -0.23 -11.45
CA LEU A 168 -5.64 -0.26 -10.17
C LEU A 168 -5.48 -1.71 -9.71
N GLN A 169 -4.23 -2.13 -9.54
CA GLN A 169 -3.85 -3.42 -8.97
C GLN A 169 -3.53 -3.24 -7.49
N ILE A 170 -3.76 -4.27 -6.70
CA ILE A 170 -3.45 -4.32 -5.28
C ILE A 170 -2.69 -5.61 -5.02
N TYR A 171 -1.51 -5.50 -4.39
CA TYR A 171 -0.68 -6.64 -4.04
C TYR A 171 -0.23 -6.55 -2.59
N ASN A 172 -0.11 -7.71 -1.96
CA ASN A 172 0.53 -7.88 -0.65
C ASN A 172 1.98 -8.40 -0.81
N ALA A 173 2.71 -8.57 0.29
CA ALA A 173 4.09 -9.03 0.26
C ALA A 173 4.22 -10.44 -0.36
N LEU A 174 3.28 -11.34 -0.09
CA LEU A 174 3.30 -12.69 -0.66
C LEU A 174 3.10 -12.66 -2.18
N ASP A 175 2.22 -11.80 -2.69
CA ASP A 175 2.01 -11.63 -4.13
C ASP A 175 3.29 -11.18 -4.83
N LEU A 176 4.06 -10.28 -4.20
CA LEU A 176 5.35 -9.86 -4.76
C LEU A 176 6.38 -10.98 -4.76
N LEU A 177 6.42 -11.82 -3.71
CA LEU A 177 7.32 -12.97 -3.70
C LEU A 177 6.96 -13.99 -4.79
N LYS A 178 5.67 -14.18 -5.10
CA LYS A 178 5.21 -15.00 -6.23
C LYS A 178 5.67 -14.41 -7.56
N GLN A 179 5.50 -13.10 -7.77
CA GLN A 179 5.98 -12.41 -8.98
C GLN A 179 7.52 -12.56 -9.15
N VAL A 180 8.30 -12.48 -8.07
CA VAL A 180 9.74 -12.73 -8.12
C VAL A 180 10.03 -14.19 -8.48
N ALA A 181 9.24 -15.15 -7.97
CA ALA A 181 9.40 -16.56 -8.30
C ALA A 181 9.06 -16.88 -9.77
N GLU A 182 8.16 -16.15 -10.39
CA GLU A 182 7.76 -16.27 -11.80
C GLU A 182 8.81 -15.64 -12.75
N LYS A 183 9.64 -14.73 -12.25
CA LYS A 183 10.58 -13.96 -13.06
C LYS A 183 11.83 -14.79 -13.40
N THR A 184 11.94 -15.25 -14.64
CA THR A 184 13.02 -16.15 -15.13
C THR A 184 14.42 -15.55 -15.04
N ASP A 185 14.54 -14.23 -15.13
CA ASP A 185 15.81 -13.47 -15.04
C ASP A 185 16.00 -12.82 -13.66
N SER A 186 15.39 -13.40 -12.60
CA SER A 186 15.52 -12.87 -11.24
C SER A 186 16.96 -12.90 -10.75
N SER A 187 17.40 -11.77 -10.18
CA SER A 187 18.68 -11.66 -9.47
C SER A 187 18.64 -12.28 -8.07
N ILE A 188 17.43 -12.52 -7.54
CA ILE A 188 17.20 -13.14 -6.23
C ILE A 188 17.18 -14.66 -6.41
N SER A 189 18.04 -15.37 -5.71
CA SER A 189 18.06 -16.82 -5.76
C SER A 189 16.85 -17.46 -5.05
N LYS A 190 16.50 -18.70 -5.43
CA LYS A 190 15.44 -19.48 -4.78
C LYS A 190 15.60 -19.56 -3.26
N ASN A 191 16.84 -19.79 -2.78
CA ASN A 191 17.10 -19.91 -1.36
C ASN A 191 16.89 -18.58 -0.63
N GLU A 192 17.31 -17.48 -1.22
CA GLU A 192 17.13 -16.13 -0.69
C GLU A 192 15.63 -15.76 -0.64
N LEU A 193 14.89 -16.05 -1.71
CA LEU A 193 13.44 -15.83 -1.76
C LEU A 193 12.72 -16.62 -0.66
N LEU A 194 13.11 -17.90 -0.45
CA LEU A 194 12.55 -18.72 0.63
C LEU A 194 12.97 -18.26 2.03
N GLN A 195 14.14 -17.62 2.16
CA GLN A 195 14.55 -16.97 3.40
C GLN A 195 13.65 -15.77 3.70
N ILE A 196 13.45 -14.87 2.72
CA ILE A 196 12.54 -13.71 2.87
C ILE A 196 11.13 -14.18 3.24
N LEU A 197 10.61 -15.21 2.57
CA LEU A 197 9.32 -15.81 2.89
C LEU A 197 9.21 -16.25 4.36
N ASN A 198 10.28 -16.84 4.91
CA ASN A 198 10.31 -17.23 6.33
C ASN A 198 10.35 -16.01 7.26
N GLU A 199 11.11 -14.98 6.90
CA GLU A 199 11.26 -13.74 7.68
C GLU A 199 9.95 -12.97 7.79
N ILE A 200 9.17 -12.92 6.71
CA ILE A 200 7.84 -12.29 6.69
C ILE A 200 6.73 -13.19 7.28
N LYS A 201 7.09 -14.33 7.85
CA LYS A 201 6.18 -15.29 8.53
C LYS A 201 5.17 -15.99 7.60
N GLU A 202 5.47 -16.12 6.32
CA GLU A 202 4.61 -16.77 5.30
C GLU A 202 5.06 -18.21 4.96
N ARG A 203 5.57 -18.94 5.96
CA ARG A 203 6.11 -20.32 5.79
C ARG A 203 5.12 -21.30 5.19
N ALA A 204 3.81 -21.11 5.43
CA ALA A 204 2.76 -21.97 4.89
C ALA A 204 2.79 -22.02 3.35
N HIS A 205 3.25 -20.95 2.69
CA HIS A 205 3.34 -20.82 1.22
C HIS A 205 4.66 -21.33 0.62
N ARG A 206 5.53 -21.97 1.43
CA ARG A 206 6.85 -22.43 0.98
C ARG A 206 6.79 -23.44 -0.17
N SER A 207 5.84 -24.36 -0.15
CA SER A 207 5.65 -25.33 -1.23
C SER A 207 5.18 -24.65 -2.51
N GLU A 208 4.23 -23.74 -2.41
CA GLU A 208 3.70 -22.96 -3.54
C GLU A 208 4.81 -22.16 -4.23
N ILE A 209 5.60 -21.38 -3.49
CA ILE A 209 6.73 -20.60 -4.04
C ILE A 209 7.77 -21.52 -4.72
N LYS A 210 8.06 -22.69 -4.14
CA LYS A 210 8.97 -23.66 -4.78
C LYS A 210 8.43 -24.21 -6.10
N THR A 211 7.13 -24.47 -6.17
CA THR A 211 6.48 -24.96 -7.39
C THR A 211 6.57 -23.90 -8.46
N ILE A 212 6.12 -22.66 -8.18
CA ILE A 212 6.20 -21.53 -9.11
C ILE A 212 7.64 -21.34 -9.61
N TRP A 213 8.62 -21.31 -8.69
CA TRP A 213 10.03 -21.18 -9.07
C TRP A 213 10.48 -22.27 -10.02
N ASN A 214 10.18 -23.55 -9.72
CA ASN A 214 10.60 -24.66 -10.57
C ASN A 214 9.97 -24.60 -11.96
N GLU A 215 8.69 -24.23 -12.06
CA GLU A 215 7.98 -24.10 -13.35
C GLU A 215 8.62 -23.06 -14.26
N HIS A 216 9.15 -21.98 -13.71
CA HIS A 216 9.72 -20.88 -14.49
C HIS A 216 11.25 -20.95 -14.67
N HIS A 217 11.98 -21.74 -13.86
CA HIS A 217 13.45 -21.81 -13.89
C HIS A 217 14.00 -23.22 -14.23
N SER A 218 13.13 -24.17 -14.57
CA SER A 218 13.54 -25.51 -15.02
C SER A 218 13.82 -25.47 -16.54
N GLN A 219 15.02 -24.97 -16.92
CA GLN A 219 15.61 -25.22 -18.23
C GLN A 219 16.97 -25.89 -18.05
#